data_15f6769a311325253b0e58cc56e5a8ff
#
_entry.id   15f6769a311325253b0e58cc56e5a8ff
#
_cell.length_a   1.000
_cell.length_b   1.000
_cell.length_c   1.000
_cell.angle_alpha   90.00
_cell.angle_beta   90.00
_cell.angle_gamma   90.00
#
_symmetry.space_group_name_H-M   'P 1'
#
loop_
_entity.id
_entity.type
_entity.pdbx_description
1 polymer ?
#
loop_
_entity_poly.entity_id
_entity_poly.type
_entity_poly.pdbx_seq_one_letter_code
_entity_poly.pdbx_strand_id
1 'polypeptide(L)'
;MAFEIEDGVLKKYIQEEGIKDVVIPDGISVIESWAFYRCKGIETLSMPNSVTRIGQSAFKWCSNMKEVKLSESLAHIEACAFVECRNLTSIIIPQSIKEIGFEAFRNCIRLADISVPNDFIGLSSQVFENTRWEKNYPDDFIVINNLLYRYKGNEKSIIIPDSVKIIGQFAFAFSDIESVMVSDYVEEIRGSAFCGCKKLVSVILPDSIKKIEESTFYNCESLEKINLPDSIEEIGFKAFIGCRKLSDIKLPKNLKSLGTKSFKDSAWLKSSNSDFIIIDNVLSAYCGNKKVVNIPEDVTVIGDAAFEDCNGIIEIRMSDKVTRIGNGAFSGCTALEKIEISKNLIILGHAAFRECQALKEISIPESVTEMGNIVFANCKELTSIKLSTNIEQMGEQIFYGHAPELCVFVKKECFAAKYTRRHKVKCKILGSI
;
A
#
# COMPACT_ATOMS: atom_id res chain seq x y z
N MET A 1 -26.29 12.08 -31.47
CA MET A 1 -25.49 11.51 -30.36
C MET A 1 -24.87 12.66 -29.58
N ALA A 2 -25.19 12.79 -28.33
CA ALA A 2 -24.69 13.87 -27.51
C ALA A 2 -23.45 13.44 -26.73
N PHE A 3 -22.28 13.92 -27.15
CA PHE A 3 -21.04 13.81 -26.43
C PHE A 3 -20.70 15.16 -25.80
N GLU A 4 -20.38 15.18 -24.53
CA GLU A 4 -19.77 16.31 -23.86
C GLU A 4 -18.24 16.17 -23.99
N ILE A 5 -17.62 17.05 -24.78
CA ILE A 5 -16.17 16.99 -25.12
C ILE A 5 -15.54 18.31 -24.75
N GLU A 6 -14.36 18.26 -24.12
CA GLU A 6 -13.55 19.41 -23.77
C GLU A 6 -12.08 19.05 -24.01
N ASP A 7 -11.37 19.84 -24.80
CA ASP A 7 -9.93 19.71 -25.09
C ASP A 7 -9.48 18.28 -25.51
N GLY A 8 -10.27 17.60 -26.36
CA GLY A 8 -9.99 16.23 -26.80
C GLY A 8 -10.28 15.16 -25.74
N VAL A 9 -10.92 15.53 -24.64
CA VAL A 9 -11.37 14.61 -23.59
C VAL A 9 -12.90 14.43 -23.70
N LEU A 10 -13.34 13.17 -23.82
CA LEU A 10 -14.75 12.84 -23.77
C LEU A 10 -15.18 12.72 -22.30
N LYS A 11 -15.88 13.76 -21.81
CA LYS A 11 -16.33 13.86 -20.42
C LYS A 11 -17.53 13.01 -20.11
N LYS A 12 -18.51 12.98 -21.06
CA LYS A 12 -19.75 12.25 -20.87
C LYS A 12 -20.44 11.93 -22.19
N TYR A 13 -21.06 10.76 -22.23
CA TYR A 13 -21.99 10.36 -23.26
C TYR A 13 -23.42 10.42 -22.72
N ILE A 14 -24.30 11.10 -23.45
CA ILE A 14 -25.74 11.15 -23.15
C ILE A 14 -26.43 10.15 -24.06
N GLN A 15 -26.92 9.07 -23.48
CA GLN A 15 -27.59 8.01 -24.24
C GLN A 15 -28.93 8.50 -24.77
N GLU A 16 -29.11 8.42 -26.10
CA GLU A 16 -30.39 8.66 -26.79
C GLU A 16 -31.15 7.35 -26.97
N GLU A 17 -32.46 7.42 -26.94
CA GLU A 17 -33.33 6.27 -27.13
C GLU A 17 -33.17 5.69 -28.56
N GLY A 18 -33.06 4.36 -28.65
CA GLY A 18 -32.91 3.63 -29.91
C GLY A 18 -31.48 3.58 -30.48
N ILE A 19 -30.54 4.36 -29.96
CA ILE A 19 -29.13 4.28 -30.40
C ILE A 19 -28.42 3.10 -29.75
N LYS A 20 -28.01 2.13 -30.58
CA LYS A 20 -27.32 0.91 -30.16
C LYS A 20 -25.86 0.88 -30.54
N ASP A 21 -25.54 1.51 -31.68
CA ASP A 21 -24.19 1.55 -32.25
C ASP A 21 -23.59 2.90 -32.05
N VAL A 22 -22.47 2.96 -31.32
CA VAL A 22 -21.81 4.22 -30.94
C VAL A 22 -20.41 4.25 -31.52
N VAL A 23 -20.12 5.33 -32.27
CA VAL A 23 -18.80 5.63 -32.77
C VAL A 23 -18.30 6.88 -32.05
N ILE A 24 -17.19 6.76 -31.34
CA ILE A 24 -16.53 7.90 -30.69
C ILE A 24 -15.90 8.77 -31.77
N PRO A 25 -16.12 10.11 -31.72
CA PRO A 25 -15.56 11.03 -32.70
C PRO A 25 -14.03 11.02 -32.77
N ASP A 26 -13.49 11.33 -33.93
CA ASP A 26 -12.04 11.57 -34.11
C ASP A 26 -11.55 12.73 -33.24
N GLY A 27 -10.26 12.70 -32.88
CA GLY A 27 -9.61 13.74 -32.05
C GLY A 27 -9.80 13.55 -30.53
N ILE A 28 -10.56 12.55 -30.09
CA ILE A 28 -10.65 12.20 -28.69
C ILE A 28 -9.39 11.40 -28.31
N SER A 29 -8.63 11.89 -27.32
CA SER A 29 -7.45 11.23 -26.76
C SER A 29 -7.73 10.47 -25.47
N VAL A 30 -8.70 10.91 -24.68
CA VAL A 30 -9.07 10.35 -23.38
C VAL A 30 -10.58 10.19 -23.28
N ILE A 31 -11.01 9.02 -22.81
CA ILE A 31 -12.38 8.78 -22.33
C ILE A 31 -12.32 8.93 -20.81
N GLU A 32 -13.00 9.95 -20.27
CA GLU A 32 -12.98 10.30 -18.86
C GLU A 32 -13.62 9.20 -17.98
N SER A 33 -13.29 9.21 -16.70
CA SER A 33 -13.92 8.32 -15.72
C SER A 33 -15.44 8.49 -15.73
N TRP A 34 -16.17 7.35 -15.74
CA TRP A 34 -17.64 7.30 -15.74
C TRP A 34 -18.31 7.84 -17.01
N ALA A 35 -17.60 8.16 -18.07
CA ALA A 35 -18.14 8.83 -19.28
C ALA A 35 -19.36 8.11 -19.91
N PHE A 36 -19.38 6.78 -19.89
CA PHE A 36 -20.50 5.93 -20.38
C PHE A 36 -21.16 5.10 -19.27
N TYR A 37 -21.03 5.52 -18.03
CA TYR A 37 -21.55 4.76 -16.89
C TYR A 37 -23.05 4.45 -17.02
N ARG A 38 -23.41 3.15 -16.95
CA ARG A 38 -24.79 2.65 -17.09
C ARG A 38 -25.46 2.92 -18.43
N CYS A 39 -24.73 3.17 -19.51
CA CYS A 39 -25.29 3.31 -20.85
C CYS A 39 -25.72 1.93 -21.38
N LYS A 40 -26.87 1.44 -20.87
CA LYS A 40 -27.38 0.10 -21.16
C LYS A 40 -27.91 -0.07 -22.58
N GLY A 41 -28.17 1.01 -23.33
CA GLY A 41 -28.65 0.96 -24.71
C GLY A 41 -27.59 0.54 -25.71
N ILE A 42 -26.32 0.71 -25.40
CA ILE A 42 -25.19 0.46 -26.31
C ILE A 42 -25.01 -1.04 -26.51
N GLU A 43 -25.01 -1.48 -27.77
CA GLU A 43 -24.71 -2.86 -28.18
C GLU A 43 -23.31 -2.96 -28.79
N THR A 44 -22.90 -1.98 -29.60
CA THR A 44 -21.54 -1.90 -30.18
C THR A 44 -20.89 -0.54 -29.93
N LEU A 45 -19.59 -0.54 -29.76
CA LEU A 45 -18.79 0.67 -29.56
C LEU A 45 -17.53 0.61 -30.42
N SER A 46 -17.20 1.69 -31.10
CA SER A 46 -15.93 1.85 -31.85
C SER A 46 -15.19 3.10 -31.41
N MET A 47 -13.87 2.95 -31.17
CA MET A 47 -12.97 4.03 -30.79
C MET A 47 -12.04 4.39 -31.94
N PRO A 48 -11.77 5.70 -32.18
CA PRO A 48 -10.74 6.15 -33.11
C PRO A 48 -9.34 5.88 -32.55
N ASN A 49 -8.34 5.84 -33.45
CA ASN A 49 -6.96 5.59 -33.06
C ASN A 49 -6.30 6.72 -32.27
N SER A 50 -6.98 7.85 -32.09
CA SER A 50 -6.53 8.92 -31.20
C SER A 50 -6.69 8.61 -29.72
N VAL A 51 -7.57 7.64 -29.32
CA VAL A 51 -7.80 7.30 -27.92
C VAL A 51 -6.62 6.52 -27.35
N THR A 52 -5.99 7.06 -26.31
CA THR A 52 -4.85 6.46 -25.64
C THR A 52 -5.16 5.98 -24.23
N ARG A 53 -6.29 6.44 -23.63
CA ARG A 53 -6.65 6.15 -22.27
C ARG A 53 -8.16 6.02 -22.09
N ILE A 54 -8.57 4.98 -21.35
CA ILE A 54 -9.93 4.77 -20.88
C ILE A 54 -9.91 4.92 -19.35
N GLY A 55 -10.67 5.90 -18.84
CA GLY A 55 -10.74 6.25 -17.43
C GLY A 55 -11.49 5.22 -16.57
N GLN A 56 -11.35 5.39 -15.26
CA GLN A 56 -11.96 4.51 -14.26
C GLN A 56 -13.47 4.39 -14.44
N SER A 57 -13.96 3.16 -14.46
CA SER A 57 -15.42 2.87 -14.59
C SER A 57 -16.07 3.50 -15.83
N ALA A 58 -15.31 3.84 -16.87
CA ALA A 58 -15.84 4.58 -18.03
C ALA A 58 -17.05 3.89 -18.69
N PHE A 59 -17.01 2.57 -18.84
CA PHE A 59 -18.11 1.76 -19.42
C PHE A 59 -18.77 0.83 -18.40
N LYS A 60 -18.58 1.09 -17.12
CA LYS A 60 -19.15 0.24 -16.06
C LYS A 60 -20.67 0.16 -16.19
N TRP A 61 -21.19 -1.08 -16.22
CA TRP A 61 -22.61 -1.41 -16.36
C TRP A 61 -23.23 -1.09 -17.74
N CYS A 62 -22.44 -1.02 -18.79
CA CYS A 62 -22.92 -1.08 -20.17
C CYS A 62 -23.35 -2.53 -20.49
N SER A 63 -24.38 -3.02 -19.79
CA SER A 63 -24.70 -4.46 -19.71
C SER A 63 -25.11 -5.09 -21.03
N ASN A 64 -25.56 -4.30 -22.02
CA ASN A 64 -25.95 -4.79 -23.34
C ASN A 64 -24.85 -4.74 -24.37
N MET A 65 -23.69 -4.15 -24.05
CA MET A 65 -22.52 -4.08 -24.93
C MET A 65 -22.06 -5.50 -25.29
N LYS A 66 -22.12 -5.83 -26.58
CA LYS A 66 -21.75 -7.13 -27.16
C LYS A 66 -20.34 -7.10 -27.73
N GLU A 67 -19.97 -5.96 -28.31
CA GLU A 67 -18.72 -5.75 -29.01
C GLU A 67 -18.14 -4.37 -28.73
N VAL A 68 -16.82 -4.31 -28.54
CA VAL A 68 -16.06 -3.06 -28.45
C VAL A 68 -14.82 -3.15 -29.31
N LYS A 69 -14.64 -2.21 -30.24
CA LYS A 69 -13.41 -2.04 -30.98
C LYS A 69 -12.55 -0.99 -30.27
N LEU A 70 -11.48 -1.45 -29.64
CA LEU A 70 -10.51 -0.58 -28.98
C LEU A 70 -9.63 0.16 -29.99
N SER A 71 -9.07 1.28 -29.55
CA SER A 71 -8.05 2.04 -30.31
C SER A 71 -6.75 1.22 -30.40
N GLU A 72 -6.12 1.21 -31.56
CA GLU A 72 -4.78 0.60 -31.75
C GLU A 72 -3.66 1.35 -30.99
N SER A 73 -3.91 2.58 -30.57
CA SER A 73 -3.00 3.41 -29.76
C SER A 73 -3.30 3.39 -28.26
N LEU A 74 -4.26 2.55 -27.82
CA LEU A 74 -4.68 2.52 -26.42
C LEU A 74 -3.55 2.01 -25.51
N ALA A 75 -3.11 2.85 -24.58
CA ALA A 75 -2.04 2.53 -23.65
C ALA A 75 -2.55 2.13 -22.25
N HIS A 76 -3.69 2.68 -21.81
CA HIS A 76 -4.19 2.45 -20.46
C HIS A 76 -5.70 2.18 -20.43
N ILE A 77 -6.08 1.10 -19.77
CA ILE A 77 -7.45 0.79 -19.36
C ILE A 77 -7.45 0.87 -17.83
N GLU A 78 -8.13 1.86 -17.26
CA GLU A 78 -8.12 2.06 -15.81
C GLU A 78 -9.05 1.09 -15.07
N ALA A 79 -9.01 1.17 -13.73
CA ALA A 79 -9.75 0.28 -12.85
C ALA A 79 -11.25 0.27 -13.16
N CYS A 80 -11.84 -0.92 -13.14
CA CYS A 80 -13.28 -1.14 -13.33
C CYS A 80 -13.84 -0.66 -14.69
N ALA A 81 -13.02 -0.35 -15.69
CA ALA A 81 -13.46 0.33 -16.91
C ALA A 81 -14.67 -0.34 -17.61
N PHE A 82 -14.71 -1.68 -17.67
CA PHE A 82 -15.79 -2.47 -18.29
C PHE A 82 -16.51 -3.40 -17.30
N VAL A 83 -16.44 -3.13 -16.00
CA VAL A 83 -17.14 -3.97 -15.00
C VAL A 83 -18.62 -4.08 -15.35
N GLU A 84 -19.14 -5.33 -15.28
CA GLU A 84 -20.58 -5.62 -15.55
C GLU A 84 -21.02 -5.37 -17.01
N CYS A 85 -20.10 -5.36 -17.98
CA CYS A 85 -20.44 -5.44 -19.40
C CYS A 85 -20.82 -6.89 -19.74
N ARG A 86 -21.97 -7.34 -19.19
CA ARG A 86 -22.37 -8.77 -19.13
C ARG A 86 -22.52 -9.46 -20.47
N ASN A 87 -22.81 -8.72 -21.53
CA ASN A 87 -23.03 -9.24 -22.87
C ASN A 87 -21.78 -9.20 -23.76
N LEU A 88 -20.69 -8.58 -23.30
CA LEU A 88 -19.42 -8.56 -24.04
C LEU A 88 -18.91 -9.99 -24.24
N THR A 89 -18.65 -10.40 -25.49
CA THR A 89 -18.29 -11.78 -25.84
C THR A 89 -16.81 -11.97 -26.10
N SER A 90 -16.16 -10.95 -26.66
CA SER A 90 -14.74 -10.98 -27.02
C SER A 90 -14.09 -9.62 -26.81
N ILE A 91 -12.76 -9.63 -26.62
CA ILE A 91 -11.94 -8.44 -26.54
C ILE A 91 -10.55 -8.69 -27.15
N ILE A 92 -10.10 -7.77 -27.99
CA ILE A 92 -8.74 -7.76 -28.55
C ILE A 92 -8.02 -6.58 -27.89
N ILE A 93 -7.01 -6.88 -27.07
CA ILE A 93 -6.17 -5.88 -26.43
C ILE A 93 -5.06 -5.49 -27.43
N PRO A 94 -4.90 -4.19 -27.75
CA PRO A 94 -3.94 -3.75 -28.75
C PRO A 94 -2.49 -3.85 -28.25
N GLN A 95 -1.53 -3.91 -29.20
CA GLN A 95 -0.08 -4.00 -28.91
C GLN A 95 0.47 -2.79 -28.14
N SER A 96 -0.19 -1.64 -28.24
CA SER A 96 0.19 -0.42 -27.54
C SER A 96 -0.09 -0.42 -26.03
N ILE A 97 -0.86 -1.41 -25.53
CA ILE A 97 -1.29 -1.46 -24.14
C ILE A 97 -0.09 -1.57 -23.18
N LYS A 98 -0.10 -0.77 -22.14
CA LYS A 98 0.88 -0.77 -21.07
C LYS A 98 0.32 -1.29 -19.75
N GLU A 99 -0.96 -0.99 -19.50
CA GLU A 99 -1.61 -1.33 -18.25
C GLU A 99 -3.09 -1.60 -18.42
N ILE A 100 -3.57 -2.66 -17.73
CA ILE A 100 -4.99 -2.95 -17.53
C ILE A 100 -5.24 -2.97 -16.02
N GLY A 101 -6.03 -2.01 -15.55
CA GLY A 101 -6.27 -1.75 -14.14
C GLY A 101 -7.17 -2.79 -13.46
N PHE A 102 -7.19 -2.70 -12.15
CA PHE A 102 -7.96 -3.57 -11.24
C PHE A 102 -9.42 -3.75 -11.68
N GLU A 103 -9.88 -5.00 -11.72
CA GLU A 103 -11.27 -5.36 -12.09
C GLU A 103 -11.74 -4.87 -13.47
N ALA A 104 -10.87 -4.52 -14.40
CA ALA A 104 -11.27 -3.84 -15.63
C ALA A 104 -12.41 -4.54 -16.40
N PHE A 105 -12.42 -5.88 -16.47
CA PHE A 105 -13.46 -6.69 -17.13
C PHE A 105 -14.21 -7.62 -16.17
N ARG A 106 -14.17 -7.33 -14.88
CA ARG A 106 -14.87 -8.15 -13.87
C ARG A 106 -16.36 -8.25 -14.17
N ASN A 107 -16.92 -9.46 -13.98
CA ASN A 107 -18.33 -9.77 -14.24
C ASN A 107 -18.79 -9.57 -15.71
N CYS A 108 -17.87 -9.54 -16.67
CA CYS A 108 -18.18 -9.70 -18.08
C CYS A 108 -18.48 -11.19 -18.34
N ILE A 109 -19.61 -11.68 -17.84
CA ILE A 109 -19.92 -13.12 -17.70
C ILE A 109 -19.98 -13.90 -19.00
N ARG A 110 -20.15 -13.22 -20.16
CA ARG A 110 -20.13 -13.83 -21.50
C ARG A 110 -18.79 -13.71 -22.20
N LEU A 111 -17.84 -12.96 -21.65
CA LEU A 111 -16.52 -12.77 -22.25
C LEU A 111 -15.74 -14.10 -22.27
N ALA A 112 -15.65 -14.69 -23.44
CA ALA A 112 -15.04 -16.01 -23.67
C ALA A 112 -13.72 -15.93 -24.42
N ASP A 113 -13.56 -14.95 -25.30
CA ASP A 113 -12.43 -14.80 -26.19
C ASP A 113 -11.64 -13.54 -25.82
N ILE A 114 -10.42 -13.73 -25.32
CA ILE A 114 -9.53 -12.65 -24.91
C ILE A 114 -8.20 -12.83 -25.65
N SER A 115 -7.81 -11.83 -26.42
CA SER A 115 -6.49 -11.76 -27.06
C SER A 115 -5.68 -10.66 -26.39
N VAL A 116 -4.50 -11.03 -25.85
CA VAL A 116 -3.53 -10.09 -25.27
C VAL A 116 -2.20 -10.16 -26.03
N PRO A 117 -1.43 -9.06 -26.08
CA PRO A 117 -0.09 -9.08 -26.68
C PRO A 117 0.85 -10.08 -25.99
N ASN A 118 1.75 -10.73 -26.75
CA ASN A 118 2.61 -11.81 -26.26
C ASN A 118 3.63 -11.39 -25.18
N ASP A 119 3.96 -10.11 -25.09
CA ASP A 119 4.92 -9.54 -24.14
C ASP A 119 4.26 -8.72 -23.03
N PHE A 120 2.93 -8.68 -23.01
CA PHE A 120 2.17 -7.87 -22.04
C PHE A 120 2.15 -8.51 -20.65
N ILE A 121 2.67 -7.78 -19.65
CA ILE A 121 2.68 -8.16 -18.23
C ILE A 121 2.05 -7.10 -17.31
N GLY A 122 1.54 -6.02 -17.86
CA GLY A 122 0.91 -4.89 -17.15
C GLY A 122 -0.51 -5.18 -16.67
N LEU A 123 -0.77 -6.40 -16.19
CA LEU A 123 -2.08 -6.84 -15.74
C LEU A 123 -2.20 -6.67 -14.23
N SER A 124 -3.20 -5.91 -13.79
CA SER A 124 -3.58 -5.82 -12.38
C SER A 124 -4.37 -7.05 -11.93
N SER A 125 -4.71 -7.12 -10.66
CA SER A 125 -5.51 -8.23 -10.13
C SER A 125 -6.97 -8.17 -10.56
N GLN A 126 -7.61 -9.34 -10.58
CA GLN A 126 -9.06 -9.53 -10.79
C GLN A 126 -9.60 -8.96 -12.12
N VAL A 127 -8.72 -8.65 -13.07
CA VAL A 127 -9.09 -8.03 -14.36
C VAL A 127 -10.17 -8.82 -15.07
N PHE A 128 -10.04 -10.15 -15.13
CA PHE A 128 -10.97 -11.06 -15.81
C PHE A 128 -11.82 -11.89 -14.83
N GLU A 129 -11.94 -11.44 -13.57
CA GLU A 129 -12.67 -12.20 -12.56
C GLU A 129 -14.14 -12.40 -12.97
N ASN A 130 -14.59 -13.65 -12.82
CA ASN A 130 -15.96 -14.08 -13.13
C ASN A 130 -16.35 -13.94 -14.61
N THR A 131 -15.38 -13.91 -15.53
CA THR A 131 -15.62 -14.04 -16.97
C THR A 131 -15.81 -15.52 -17.35
N ARG A 132 -16.40 -15.76 -18.54
CA ARG A 132 -16.47 -17.11 -19.10
C ARG A 132 -15.09 -17.64 -19.49
N TRP A 133 -14.18 -16.78 -19.94
CA TRP A 133 -12.78 -17.10 -20.25
C TRP A 133 -12.06 -17.68 -19.02
N GLU A 134 -12.11 -16.99 -17.89
CA GLU A 134 -11.48 -17.45 -16.64
C GLU A 134 -12.04 -18.79 -16.17
N LYS A 135 -13.37 -18.94 -16.20
CA LYS A 135 -14.05 -20.18 -15.77
C LYS A 135 -13.68 -21.38 -16.65
N ASN A 136 -13.54 -21.15 -17.95
CA ASN A 136 -13.27 -22.20 -18.95
C ASN A 136 -11.77 -22.36 -19.23
N TYR A 137 -10.90 -21.62 -18.56
CA TYR A 137 -9.44 -21.79 -18.72
C TYR A 137 -9.07 -23.26 -18.44
N PRO A 138 -8.28 -23.92 -19.30
CA PRO A 138 -8.10 -25.38 -19.21
C PRO A 138 -7.33 -25.83 -17.97
N ASP A 139 -6.38 -25.02 -17.51
CA ASP A 139 -5.45 -25.37 -16.44
C ASP A 139 -5.82 -24.69 -15.11
N ASP A 140 -5.37 -25.26 -14.00
CA ASP A 140 -5.53 -24.68 -12.67
C ASP A 140 -4.70 -23.41 -12.49
N PHE A 141 -3.57 -23.31 -13.18
CA PHE A 141 -2.74 -22.12 -13.24
C PHE A 141 -3.11 -21.30 -14.47
N ILE A 142 -3.77 -20.17 -14.28
CA ILE A 142 -4.04 -19.22 -15.35
C ILE A 142 -2.78 -18.41 -15.59
N VAL A 143 -2.04 -18.74 -16.63
CA VAL A 143 -0.78 -18.06 -17.01
C VAL A 143 -1.01 -17.27 -18.28
N ILE A 144 -0.74 -15.98 -18.23
CA ILE A 144 -0.78 -15.06 -19.37
C ILE A 144 0.65 -14.64 -19.65
N ASN A 145 1.19 -15.09 -20.78
CA ASN A 145 2.61 -15.01 -21.09
C ASN A 145 3.45 -15.75 -20.03
N ASN A 146 4.21 -15.06 -19.21
CA ASN A 146 4.97 -15.63 -18.09
C ASN A 146 4.45 -15.16 -16.71
N LEU A 147 3.31 -14.44 -16.68
CA LEU A 147 2.64 -13.97 -15.48
C LEU A 147 1.60 -15.01 -15.03
N LEU A 148 1.76 -15.57 -13.84
CA LEU A 148 0.71 -16.32 -13.18
C LEU A 148 -0.35 -15.32 -12.68
N TYR A 149 -1.42 -15.22 -13.44
CA TYR A 149 -2.52 -14.31 -13.15
C TYR A 149 -3.37 -14.79 -11.96
N ARG A 150 -3.70 -16.10 -11.95
CA ARG A 150 -4.51 -16.71 -10.90
C ARG A 150 -4.33 -18.21 -10.81
N TYR A 151 -4.37 -18.75 -9.61
CA TYR A 151 -4.56 -20.16 -9.31
C TYR A 151 -6.01 -20.43 -8.95
N LYS A 152 -6.64 -21.44 -9.60
CA LYS A 152 -8.03 -21.85 -9.35
C LYS A 152 -8.18 -23.33 -8.98
N GLY A 153 -7.05 -24.04 -8.82
CA GLY A 153 -7.01 -25.45 -8.45
C GLY A 153 -7.37 -25.70 -6.99
N ASN A 154 -7.50 -26.97 -6.66
CA ASN A 154 -7.85 -27.45 -5.31
C ASN A 154 -6.72 -28.27 -4.67
N GLU A 155 -5.58 -28.41 -5.35
CA GLU A 155 -4.42 -29.13 -4.80
C GLU A 155 -3.89 -28.41 -3.57
N LYS A 156 -3.52 -29.22 -2.56
CA LYS A 156 -3.02 -28.69 -1.29
C LYS A 156 -1.52 -28.38 -1.33
N SER A 157 -0.78 -29.16 -2.10
CA SER A 157 0.67 -29.01 -2.27
C SER A 157 0.94 -28.71 -3.73
N ILE A 158 1.48 -27.54 -4.01
CA ILE A 158 1.70 -27.08 -5.38
C ILE A 158 3.16 -26.75 -5.65
N ILE A 159 3.56 -26.99 -6.90
CA ILE A 159 4.83 -26.52 -7.46
C ILE A 159 4.49 -25.51 -8.56
N ILE A 160 5.06 -24.32 -8.47
CA ILE A 160 4.88 -23.29 -9.50
C ILE A 160 5.53 -23.75 -10.79
N PRO A 161 4.81 -23.75 -11.93
CA PRO A 161 5.37 -24.18 -13.23
C PRO A 161 6.57 -23.32 -13.65
N ASP A 162 7.56 -23.96 -14.33
CA ASP A 162 8.77 -23.31 -14.83
C ASP A 162 8.51 -22.24 -15.91
N SER A 163 7.32 -22.25 -16.52
CA SER A 163 6.89 -21.20 -17.45
C SER A 163 6.55 -19.87 -16.76
N VAL A 164 6.42 -19.87 -15.42
CA VAL A 164 6.06 -18.69 -14.64
C VAL A 164 7.32 -17.94 -14.23
N LYS A 165 7.42 -16.67 -14.61
CA LYS A 165 8.45 -15.73 -14.13
C LYS A 165 7.94 -14.77 -13.09
N ILE A 166 6.65 -14.45 -13.13
CA ILE A 166 6.01 -13.48 -12.24
C ILE A 166 4.80 -14.13 -11.59
N ILE A 167 4.73 -14.15 -10.27
CA ILE A 167 3.50 -14.47 -9.54
C ILE A 167 2.73 -13.17 -9.34
N GLY A 168 1.56 -13.08 -9.95
CA GLY A 168 0.73 -11.89 -9.98
C GLY A 168 0.14 -11.51 -8.63
N GLN A 169 -0.29 -10.26 -8.53
CA GLN A 169 -1.00 -9.77 -7.34
C GLN A 169 -2.30 -10.56 -7.11
N PHE A 170 -2.52 -11.03 -5.87
CA PHE A 170 -3.64 -11.90 -5.47
C PHE A 170 -3.72 -13.24 -6.21
N ALA A 171 -2.66 -13.72 -6.88
CA ALA A 171 -2.71 -14.94 -7.68
C ALA A 171 -3.20 -16.17 -6.90
N PHE A 172 -2.87 -16.29 -5.61
CA PHE A 172 -3.30 -17.35 -4.71
C PHE A 172 -4.22 -16.88 -3.58
N ALA A 173 -4.61 -15.60 -3.58
CA ALA A 173 -5.33 -15.04 -2.44
C ALA A 173 -6.56 -15.87 -2.06
N PHE A 174 -6.69 -16.13 -0.75
CA PHE A 174 -7.79 -16.90 -0.13
C PHE A 174 -7.89 -18.36 -0.61
N SER A 175 -6.85 -18.90 -1.24
CA SER A 175 -6.84 -20.33 -1.61
C SER A 175 -6.59 -21.23 -0.39
N ASP A 176 -7.04 -22.49 -0.51
CA ASP A 176 -6.92 -23.52 0.53
C ASP A 176 -5.62 -24.33 0.43
N ILE A 177 -4.61 -23.82 -0.26
CA ILE A 177 -3.29 -24.46 -0.38
C ILE A 177 -2.60 -24.59 0.97
N GLU A 178 -1.86 -25.71 1.16
CA GLU A 178 -1.14 -26.01 2.39
C GLU A 178 0.39 -25.86 2.21
N SER A 179 0.92 -26.08 1.00
CA SER A 179 2.35 -25.88 0.71
C SER A 179 2.60 -25.40 -0.70
N VAL A 180 3.63 -24.58 -0.85
CA VAL A 180 4.06 -24.04 -2.16
C VAL A 180 5.56 -24.18 -2.31
N MET A 181 6.00 -24.76 -3.43
CA MET A 181 7.37 -24.68 -3.92
C MET A 181 7.40 -23.72 -5.10
N VAL A 182 8.08 -22.59 -4.93
CA VAL A 182 8.26 -21.60 -5.98
C VAL A 182 9.44 -22.02 -6.84
N SER A 183 9.22 -22.13 -8.18
CA SER A 183 10.25 -22.53 -9.15
C SER A 183 11.40 -21.50 -9.18
N ASP A 184 12.62 -21.99 -9.44
CA ASP A 184 13.82 -21.15 -9.60
C ASP A 184 13.74 -20.15 -10.76
N TYR A 185 12.79 -20.34 -11.69
CA TYR A 185 12.52 -19.41 -12.79
C TYR A 185 11.68 -18.19 -12.40
N VAL A 186 11.08 -18.20 -11.20
CA VAL A 186 10.30 -17.04 -10.72
C VAL A 186 11.24 -15.93 -10.29
N GLU A 187 11.09 -14.77 -10.88
CA GLU A 187 11.91 -13.57 -10.64
C GLU A 187 11.21 -12.56 -9.74
N GLU A 188 9.84 -12.56 -9.71
CA GLU A 188 9.02 -11.59 -9.00
C GLU A 188 7.81 -12.25 -8.36
N ILE A 189 7.51 -11.88 -7.10
CA ILE A 189 6.25 -12.18 -6.41
C ILE A 189 5.60 -10.84 -6.05
N ARG A 190 4.50 -10.52 -6.71
CA ARG A 190 3.78 -9.25 -6.50
C ARG A 190 3.05 -9.21 -5.17
N GLY A 191 2.79 -8.00 -4.72
CA GLY A 191 2.11 -7.75 -3.45
C GLY A 191 0.80 -8.53 -3.31
N SER A 192 0.51 -8.97 -2.08
CA SER A 192 -0.69 -9.74 -1.74
C SER A 192 -0.87 -11.08 -2.48
N ALA A 193 0.18 -11.62 -3.14
CA ALA A 193 0.06 -12.83 -3.96
C ALA A 193 -0.55 -14.02 -3.20
N PHE A 194 -0.21 -14.22 -1.93
CA PHE A 194 -0.71 -15.28 -1.05
C PHE A 194 -1.60 -14.74 0.08
N CYS A 195 -2.13 -13.53 -0.05
CA CYS A 195 -2.95 -12.90 0.98
C CYS A 195 -4.13 -13.81 1.38
N GLY A 196 -4.30 -14.03 2.68
CA GLY A 196 -5.43 -14.79 3.21
C GLY A 196 -5.40 -16.29 2.95
N CYS A 197 -4.28 -16.88 2.53
CA CYS A 197 -4.09 -18.34 2.43
C CYS A 197 -4.00 -18.95 3.84
N LYS A 198 -5.13 -19.05 4.52
CA LYS A 198 -5.19 -19.42 5.96
C LYS A 198 -4.67 -20.82 6.28
N LYS A 199 -4.67 -21.73 5.29
CA LYS A 199 -4.20 -23.12 5.44
C LYS A 199 -2.75 -23.31 5.03
N LEU A 200 -2.10 -22.30 4.44
CA LEU A 200 -0.72 -22.35 4.00
C LEU A 200 0.22 -22.57 5.19
N VAL A 201 0.92 -23.70 5.22
CA VAL A 201 1.84 -24.13 6.29
C VAL A 201 3.28 -23.85 5.93
N SER A 202 3.65 -24.07 4.65
CA SER A 202 5.05 -23.94 4.22
C SER A 202 5.19 -23.32 2.83
N VAL A 203 6.26 -22.52 2.68
CA VAL A 203 6.65 -21.93 1.40
C VAL A 203 8.15 -22.09 1.21
N ILE A 204 8.56 -22.55 0.03
CA ILE A 204 9.97 -22.60 -0.39
C ILE A 204 10.17 -21.55 -1.48
N LEU A 205 11.02 -20.56 -1.20
CA LEU A 205 11.37 -19.48 -2.12
C LEU A 205 12.75 -19.76 -2.75
N PRO A 206 12.93 -19.44 -4.06
CA PRO A 206 14.21 -19.54 -4.73
C PRO A 206 15.11 -18.33 -4.45
N ASP A 207 16.42 -18.49 -4.74
CA ASP A 207 17.41 -17.41 -4.60
C ASP A 207 17.26 -16.28 -5.63
N SER A 208 16.40 -16.44 -6.64
CA SER A 208 16.07 -15.38 -7.62
C SER A 208 15.28 -14.23 -6.99
N ILE A 209 14.54 -14.49 -5.92
CA ILE A 209 13.68 -13.47 -5.26
C ILE A 209 14.54 -12.46 -4.51
N LYS A 210 14.37 -11.18 -4.83
CA LYS A 210 15.07 -10.04 -4.21
C LYS A 210 14.21 -9.29 -3.21
N LYS A 211 12.88 -9.44 -3.31
CA LYS A 211 11.92 -8.68 -2.52
C LYS A 211 10.71 -9.52 -2.15
N ILE A 212 10.26 -9.39 -0.92
CA ILE A 212 8.91 -9.78 -0.51
C ILE A 212 8.07 -8.49 -0.52
N GLU A 213 7.13 -8.41 -1.44
CA GLU A 213 6.29 -7.24 -1.64
C GLU A 213 5.31 -7.01 -0.48
N GLU A 214 4.61 -5.85 -0.51
CA GLU A 214 3.57 -5.52 0.46
C GLU A 214 2.51 -6.62 0.58
N SER A 215 2.17 -6.98 1.83
CA SER A 215 1.08 -7.90 2.17
C SER A 215 1.16 -9.27 1.50
N THR A 216 2.32 -9.69 0.97
CA THR A 216 2.47 -10.94 0.19
C THR A 216 1.89 -12.14 0.92
N PHE A 217 2.16 -12.30 2.22
CA PHE A 217 1.66 -13.39 3.08
C PHE A 217 0.72 -12.87 4.18
N TYR A 218 0.02 -11.77 3.93
CA TYR A 218 -0.93 -11.20 4.87
C TYR A 218 -1.99 -12.23 5.30
N ASN A 219 -2.17 -12.43 6.63
CA ASN A 219 -3.12 -13.39 7.22
C ASN A 219 -2.96 -14.84 6.73
N CYS A 220 -1.75 -15.30 6.43
CA CYS A 220 -1.43 -16.72 6.32
C CYS A 220 -1.33 -17.32 7.73
N GLU A 221 -2.48 -17.49 8.39
CA GLU A 221 -2.57 -17.80 9.82
C GLU A 221 -1.85 -19.09 10.23
N SER A 222 -1.78 -20.08 9.31
CA SER A 222 -1.14 -21.38 9.53
C SER A 222 0.31 -21.47 9.08
N LEU A 223 0.88 -20.39 8.51
CA LEU A 223 2.26 -20.40 8.01
C LEU A 223 3.23 -20.65 9.18
N GLU A 224 3.91 -21.79 9.15
CA GLU A 224 4.89 -22.22 10.15
C GLU A 224 6.32 -22.09 9.65
N LYS A 225 6.52 -22.37 8.35
CA LYS A 225 7.85 -22.46 7.75
C LYS A 225 7.94 -21.68 6.44
N ILE A 226 8.90 -20.79 6.36
CA ILE A 226 9.31 -20.12 5.12
C ILE A 226 10.82 -19.95 5.16
N ASN A 227 11.52 -20.37 4.08
CA ASN A 227 12.89 -19.93 3.90
C ASN A 227 12.89 -18.51 3.33
N LEU A 228 13.69 -17.64 3.92
CA LEU A 228 13.98 -16.32 3.36
C LEU A 228 15.44 -16.35 2.86
N PRO A 229 15.68 -16.55 1.56
CA PRO A 229 17.04 -16.63 1.03
C PRO A 229 17.82 -15.33 1.26
N ASP A 230 19.14 -15.43 1.37
CA ASP A 230 20.04 -14.29 1.59
C ASP A 230 20.02 -13.29 0.42
N SER A 231 19.42 -13.64 -0.72
CA SER A 231 19.17 -12.77 -1.87
C SER A 231 18.12 -11.67 -1.61
N ILE A 232 17.27 -11.82 -0.59
CA ILE A 232 16.22 -10.85 -0.28
C ILE A 232 16.85 -9.61 0.35
N GLU A 233 16.62 -8.47 -0.28
CA GLU A 233 17.09 -7.15 0.16
C GLU A 233 16.00 -6.33 0.83
N GLU A 234 14.71 -6.64 0.56
CA GLU A 234 13.58 -5.89 1.07
C GLU A 234 12.43 -6.80 1.47
N ILE A 235 11.84 -6.54 2.65
CA ILE A 235 10.56 -7.11 3.10
C ILE A 235 9.58 -5.96 3.25
N GLY A 236 8.49 -5.99 2.48
CA GLY A 236 7.52 -4.92 2.33
C GLY A 236 6.58 -4.73 3.53
N PHE A 237 5.78 -3.68 3.45
CA PHE A 237 4.75 -3.33 4.43
C PHE A 237 3.78 -4.49 4.66
N LYS A 238 3.55 -4.85 5.93
CA LYS A 238 2.60 -5.91 6.33
C LYS A 238 2.85 -7.27 5.69
N ALA A 239 4.03 -7.58 5.19
CA ALA A 239 4.30 -8.78 4.40
C ALA A 239 3.85 -10.09 5.09
N PHE A 240 4.04 -10.22 6.41
CA PHE A 240 3.69 -11.40 7.23
C PHE A 240 2.76 -11.06 8.40
N ILE A 241 2.02 -9.95 8.34
CA ILE A 241 1.07 -9.62 9.40
C ILE A 241 0.01 -10.73 9.54
N GLY A 242 -0.26 -11.16 10.76
CA GLY A 242 -1.24 -12.21 11.02
C GLY A 242 -0.77 -13.64 10.73
N CYS A 243 0.51 -13.86 10.40
CA CYS A 243 1.11 -15.19 10.32
C CYS A 243 1.36 -15.74 11.73
N ARG A 244 0.28 -16.12 12.42
CA ARG A 244 0.29 -16.37 13.87
C ARG A 244 1.15 -17.52 14.31
N LYS A 245 1.37 -18.53 13.44
CA LYS A 245 2.19 -19.71 13.74
C LYS A 245 3.65 -19.57 13.32
N LEU A 246 4.00 -18.53 12.59
CA LEU A 246 5.36 -18.30 12.10
C LEU A 246 6.28 -17.94 13.25
N SER A 247 7.08 -18.89 13.72
CA SER A 247 7.91 -18.77 14.92
C SER A 247 9.42 -18.87 14.68
N ASP A 248 9.81 -19.54 13.59
CA ASP A 248 11.23 -19.74 13.23
C ASP A 248 11.55 -19.00 11.93
N ILE A 249 12.04 -17.77 12.07
CA ILE A 249 12.49 -16.94 10.95
C ILE A 249 13.94 -16.55 11.17
N LYS A 250 14.72 -16.78 10.14
CA LYS A 250 16.04 -16.20 10.01
C LYS A 250 15.97 -15.07 8.98
N LEU A 251 16.20 -13.83 9.40
CA LEU A 251 16.25 -12.70 8.48
C LEU A 251 17.40 -12.86 7.49
N PRO A 252 17.20 -12.50 6.21
CA PRO A 252 18.26 -12.52 5.19
C PRO A 252 19.45 -11.66 5.59
N LYS A 253 20.68 -12.12 5.30
CA LYS A 253 21.90 -11.36 5.63
C LYS A 253 22.04 -10.05 4.85
N ASN A 254 21.48 -10.02 3.63
CA ASN A 254 21.54 -8.84 2.76
C ASN A 254 20.30 -7.94 2.88
N LEU A 255 19.46 -8.14 3.91
CA LEU A 255 18.28 -7.33 4.13
C LEU A 255 18.66 -5.88 4.42
N LYS A 256 18.19 -4.95 3.58
CA LYS A 256 18.41 -3.50 3.65
C LYS A 256 17.21 -2.75 4.21
N SER A 257 16.00 -3.30 4.02
CA SER A 257 14.76 -2.63 4.41
C SER A 257 13.72 -3.61 4.93
N LEU A 258 13.11 -3.24 6.06
CA LEU A 258 11.98 -3.95 6.65
C LEU A 258 10.79 -3.00 6.75
N GLY A 259 9.75 -3.30 6.00
CA GLY A 259 8.51 -2.51 5.99
C GLY A 259 7.78 -2.57 7.33
N THR A 260 7.06 -1.51 7.61
CA THR A 260 6.28 -1.36 8.84
C THR A 260 5.30 -2.52 9.02
N LYS A 261 5.21 -3.02 10.25
CA LYS A 261 4.29 -4.11 10.64
C LYS A 261 4.53 -5.42 9.90
N SER A 262 5.67 -5.63 9.26
CA SER A 262 5.92 -6.82 8.43
C SER A 262 5.65 -8.11 9.17
N PHE A 263 5.98 -8.23 10.45
CA PHE A 263 5.80 -9.42 11.28
C PHE A 263 4.80 -9.23 12.43
N LYS A 264 3.98 -8.17 12.40
CA LYS A 264 3.00 -7.92 13.47
C LYS A 264 2.08 -9.14 13.63
N ASP A 265 1.81 -9.53 14.88
CA ASP A 265 1.01 -10.70 15.28
C ASP A 265 1.62 -12.07 14.97
N SER A 266 2.84 -12.15 14.43
CA SER A 266 3.54 -13.44 14.28
C SER A 266 4.01 -14.01 15.63
N ALA A 267 4.15 -15.34 15.69
CA ALA A 267 4.76 -15.99 16.86
C ALA A 267 6.25 -15.62 16.98
N TRP A 268 6.96 -15.44 15.87
CA TRP A 268 8.36 -15.03 15.85
C TRP A 268 8.58 -13.68 16.56
N LEU A 269 7.75 -12.68 16.25
CA LEU A 269 7.86 -11.36 16.89
C LEU A 269 7.61 -11.46 18.41
N LYS A 270 6.64 -12.31 18.83
CA LYS A 270 6.31 -12.52 20.24
C LYS A 270 7.35 -13.31 21.01
N SER A 271 8.10 -14.19 20.34
CA SER A 271 9.13 -15.05 20.95
C SER A 271 10.55 -14.52 20.73
N SER A 272 10.71 -13.34 20.13
CA SER A 272 12.01 -12.73 19.89
C SER A 272 12.77 -12.54 21.22
N ASN A 273 14.02 -13.00 21.27
CA ASN A 273 14.91 -12.76 22.41
C ASN A 273 15.46 -11.33 22.45
N SER A 274 15.24 -10.53 21.39
CA SER A 274 15.63 -9.12 21.30
C SER A 274 14.41 -8.24 21.47
N ASP A 275 14.52 -7.20 22.28
CA ASP A 275 13.49 -6.16 22.38
C ASP A 275 13.37 -5.33 21.10
N PHE A 276 14.36 -5.40 20.19
CA PHE A 276 14.46 -4.54 19.03
C PHE A 276 14.77 -5.32 17.76
N ILE A 277 14.17 -4.93 16.64
CA ILE A 277 14.61 -5.29 15.29
C ILE A 277 15.28 -4.06 14.69
N ILE A 278 16.61 -4.17 14.46
CA ILE A 278 17.43 -3.10 13.90
C ILE A 278 18.06 -3.62 12.61
N ILE A 279 17.94 -2.83 11.54
CA ILE A 279 18.52 -3.10 10.22
C ILE A 279 19.20 -1.82 9.74
N ASP A 280 20.48 -1.88 9.44
CA ASP A 280 21.30 -0.74 9.00
C ASP A 280 21.14 0.51 9.89
N ASN A 281 21.22 0.32 11.22
CA ASN A 281 21.02 1.37 12.23
C ASN A 281 19.61 2.00 12.26
N VAL A 282 18.64 1.44 11.52
CA VAL A 282 17.21 1.77 11.60
C VAL A 282 16.51 0.82 12.55
N LEU A 283 15.94 1.35 13.62
CA LEU A 283 15.07 0.60 14.52
C LEU A 283 13.71 0.41 13.83
N SER A 284 13.50 -0.78 13.26
CA SER A 284 12.32 -1.10 12.45
C SER A 284 11.12 -1.55 13.27
N ALA A 285 11.35 -2.17 14.44
CA ALA A 285 10.27 -2.56 15.35
C ALA A 285 10.76 -2.74 16.79
N TYR A 286 9.92 -2.40 17.76
CA TYR A 286 10.07 -2.77 19.16
C TYR A 286 9.18 -3.98 19.47
N CYS A 287 9.77 -5.00 20.07
CA CYS A 287 9.14 -6.30 20.38
C CYS A 287 9.05 -6.57 21.89
N GLY A 288 9.66 -5.70 22.70
CA GLY A 288 9.74 -5.88 24.14
C GLY A 288 8.46 -5.50 24.88
N ASN A 289 8.49 -5.67 26.20
CA ASN A 289 7.40 -5.36 27.12
C ASN A 289 7.84 -4.45 28.27
N LYS A 290 8.99 -3.80 28.15
CA LYS A 290 9.54 -2.96 29.21
C LYS A 290 8.78 -1.64 29.36
N LYS A 291 8.63 -1.18 30.60
CA LYS A 291 8.04 0.14 30.90
C LYS A 291 9.02 1.28 30.60
N VAL A 292 10.30 1.06 30.78
CA VAL A 292 11.36 2.03 30.45
C VAL A 292 12.23 1.42 29.34
N VAL A 293 12.31 2.11 28.23
CA VAL A 293 13.02 1.64 27.03
C VAL A 293 14.20 2.56 26.73
N ASN A 294 15.40 1.99 26.71
CA ASN A 294 16.60 2.67 26.23
C ASN A 294 16.86 2.23 24.78
N ILE A 295 16.81 3.19 23.86
CA ILE A 295 17.13 2.94 22.44
C ILE A 295 18.63 2.61 22.33
N PRO A 296 19.02 1.53 21.64
CA PRO A 296 20.42 1.17 21.43
C PRO A 296 21.25 2.29 20.81
N GLU A 297 22.54 2.37 21.22
CA GLU A 297 23.45 3.46 20.86
C GLU A 297 23.82 3.53 19.37
N ASP A 298 23.64 2.43 18.62
CA ASP A 298 23.91 2.34 17.19
C ASP A 298 22.74 2.80 16.32
N VAL A 299 21.58 3.05 16.93
CA VAL A 299 20.39 3.52 16.20
C VAL A 299 20.53 4.98 15.80
N THR A 300 20.36 5.25 14.50
CA THR A 300 20.36 6.60 13.93
C THR A 300 18.98 7.05 13.45
N VAL A 301 18.08 6.10 13.20
CA VAL A 301 16.72 6.34 12.76
C VAL A 301 15.74 5.47 13.55
N ILE A 302 14.72 6.08 14.11
CA ILE A 302 13.53 5.36 14.56
C ILE A 302 12.62 5.20 13.35
N GLY A 303 12.38 3.97 12.92
CA GLY A 303 11.60 3.65 11.72
C GLY A 303 10.12 4.01 11.86
N ASP A 304 9.42 3.99 10.74
CA ASP A 304 7.98 4.23 10.70
C ASP A 304 7.25 3.19 11.56
N ALA A 305 6.33 3.65 12.41
CA ALA A 305 5.54 2.85 13.36
C ALA A 305 6.36 1.86 14.24
N ALA A 306 7.65 2.12 14.48
CA ALA A 306 8.55 1.22 15.21
C ALA A 306 8.05 0.87 16.63
N PHE A 307 7.32 1.79 17.28
CA PHE A 307 6.70 1.61 18.61
C PHE A 307 5.18 1.77 18.57
N GLU A 308 4.55 1.67 17.38
CA GLU A 308 3.11 1.89 17.26
C GLU A 308 2.31 0.93 18.15
N ASP A 309 1.35 1.49 18.91
CA ASP A 309 0.50 0.78 19.87
C ASP A 309 1.26 0.10 21.03
N CYS A 310 2.49 0.52 21.34
CA CYS A 310 3.23 0.03 22.50
C CYS A 310 2.69 0.65 23.80
N ASN A 311 1.48 0.22 24.20
CA ASN A 311 0.69 0.82 25.29
C ASN A 311 1.26 0.62 26.70
N GLY A 312 2.30 -0.22 26.87
CA GLY A 312 2.92 -0.48 28.17
C GLY A 312 4.14 0.37 28.48
N ILE A 313 4.66 1.14 27.50
CA ILE A 313 5.85 1.97 27.68
C ILE A 313 5.49 3.26 28.40
N ILE A 314 6.23 3.56 29.49
CA ILE A 314 6.06 4.79 30.28
C ILE A 314 7.14 5.82 29.93
N GLU A 315 8.38 5.36 29.70
CA GLU A 315 9.53 6.23 29.42
C GLU A 315 10.38 5.67 28.27
N ILE A 316 10.83 6.57 27.39
CA ILE A 316 11.78 6.27 26.31
C ILE A 316 12.98 7.22 26.43
N ARG A 317 14.19 6.64 26.32
CA ARG A 317 15.45 7.38 26.24
C ARG A 317 16.16 7.00 24.97
N MET A 318 16.56 7.99 24.18
CA MET A 318 17.32 7.79 22.95
C MET A 318 18.68 8.50 23.01
N SER A 319 19.66 7.93 22.29
CA SER A 319 20.98 8.53 22.19
C SER A 319 20.96 9.75 21.26
N ASP A 320 21.98 10.60 21.40
CA ASP A 320 22.16 11.76 20.53
C ASP A 320 22.56 11.39 19.07
N LYS A 321 22.66 10.09 18.73
CA LYS A 321 22.86 9.62 17.34
C LYS A 321 21.58 9.59 16.52
N VAL A 322 20.41 9.58 17.16
CA VAL A 322 19.13 9.57 16.45
C VAL A 322 18.90 10.92 15.77
N THR A 323 18.79 10.91 14.44
CA THR A 323 18.58 12.10 13.61
C THR A 323 17.19 12.19 13.02
N ARG A 324 16.45 11.08 13.00
CA ARG A 324 15.10 11.00 12.44
C ARG A 324 14.18 10.11 13.28
N ILE A 325 12.97 10.60 13.50
CA ILE A 325 11.82 9.82 13.99
C ILE A 325 10.83 9.69 12.85
N GLY A 326 10.50 8.45 12.47
CA GLY A 326 9.64 8.11 11.34
C GLY A 326 8.17 8.40 11.57
N ASN A 327 7.36 8.13 10.54
CA ASN A 327 5.92 8.33 10.57
C ASN A 327 5.26 7.38 11.58
N GLY A 328 4.39 7.90 12.45
CA GLY A 328 3.70 7.11 13.45
C GLY A 328 4.60 6.37 14.43
N ALA A 329 5.88 6.72 14.52
CA ALA A 329 6.88 5.95 15.27
C ALA A 329 6.44 5.60 16.70
N PHE A 330 5.78 6.51 17.39
CA PHE A 330 5.23 6.33 18.74
C PHE A 330 3.70 6.52 18.78
N SER A 331 3.02 6.43 17.63
CA SER A 331 1.57 6.58 17.56
C SER A 331 0.88 5.53 18.42
N GLY A 332 -0.10 5.95 19.23
CA GLY A 332 -0.84 5.05 20.10
C GLY A 332 -0.08 4.55 21.33
N CYS A 333 1.10 5.10 21.67
CA CYS A 333 1.77 4.83 22.93
C CYS A 333 1.02 5.51 24.08
N THR A 334 -0.16 4.98 24.45
CA THR A 334 -1.11 5.66 25.33
C THR A 334 -0.61 5.88 26.77
N ALA A 335 0.34 5.06 27.25
CA ALA A 335 0.93 5.17 28.57
C ALA A 335 2.26 5.96 28.61
N LEU A 336 2.73 6.46 27.47
CA LEU A 336 4.00 7.20 27.41
C LEU A 336 3.88 8.53 28.11
N GLU A 337 4.55 8.67 29.26
CA GLU A 337 4.57 9.88 30.09
C GLU A 337 5.78 10.77 29.77
N LYS A 338 6.92 10.15 29.46
CA LYS A 338 8.19 10.84 29.26
C LYS A 338 8.99 10.29 28.07
N ILE A 339 9.58 11.19 27.31
CA ILE A 339 10.50 10.84 26.25
C ILE A 339 11.70 11.82 26.24
N GLU A 340 12.91 11.25 26.22
CA GLU A 340 14.16 12.01 26.05
C GLU A 340 14.53 11.96 24.56
N ILE A 341 14.31 13.08 23.86
CA ILE A 341 14.59 13.22 22.43
C ILE A 341 16.06 13.56 22.21
N SER A 342 16.65 12.92 21.19
CA SER A 342 18.02 13.22 20.72
C SER A 342 18.20 14.70 20.44
N LYS A 343 19.29 15.28 20.92
CA LYS A 343 19.66 16.70 20.65
C LYS A 343 19.97 16.96 19.18
N ASN A 344 20.27 15.91 18.41
CA ASN A 344 20.61 15.97 17.00
C ASN A 344 19.45 15.56 16.08
N LEU A 345 18.22 15.43 16.62
CA LEU A 345 17.05 15.13 15.82
C LEU A 345 16.80 16.24 14.79
N ILE A 346 16.62 15.87 13.51
CA ILE A 346 16.42 16.80 12.39
C ILE A 346 14.96 16.74 11.92
N ILE A 347 14.42 15.52 11.78
CA ILE A 347 13.11 15.27 11.20
C ILE A 347 12.20 14.54 12.18
N LEU A 348 10.99 15.07 12.33
CA LEU A 348 9.91 14.44 13.07
C LEU A 348 8.76 14.11 12.12
N GLY A 349 8.53 12.83 11.87
CA GLY A 349 7.59 12.30 10.87
C GLY A 349 6.12 12.59 11.17
N HIS A 350 5.26 12.28 10.19
CA HIS A 350 3.81 12.40 10.34
C HIS A 350 3.30 11.53 11.49
N ALA A 351 2.33 12.03 12.29
CA ALA A 351 1.71 11.30 13.39
C ALA A 351 2.69 10.69 14.42
N ALA A 352 3.93 11.18 14.50
CA ALA A 352 5.00 10.52 15.28
C ALA A 352 4.62 10.26 16.74
N PHE A 353 3.84 11.15 17.38
CA PHE A 353 3.33 11.04 18.74
C PHE A 353 1.80 11.09 18.81
N ARG A 354 1.12 10.78 17.72
CA ARG A 354 -0.34 10.76 17.70
C ARG A 354 -0.87 9.81 18.79
N GLU A 355 -1.88 10.27 19.54
CA GLU A 355 -2.54 9.46 20.59
C GLU A 355 -1.61 9.04 21.77
N CYS A 356 -0.50 9.74 22.02
CA CYS A 356 0.27 9.60 23.25
C CYS A 356 -0.50 10.29 24.40
N GLN A 357 -1.50 9.60 24.94
CA GLN A 357 -2.51 10.23 25.82
C GLN A 357 -1.94 10.68 27.17
N ALA A 358 -0.97 9.94 27.73
CA ALA A 358 -0.35 10.24 29.03
C ALA A 358 0.82 11.23 28.95
N LEU A 359 1.24 11.64 27.75
CA LEU A 359 2.36 12.56 27.55
C LEU A 359 1.96 13.97 28.01
N LYS A 360 2.62 14.49 29.06
CA LYS A 360 2.28 15.82 29.65
C LYS A 360 3.12 16.95 29.10
N GLU A 361 4.39 16.66 28.81
CA GLU A 361 5.31 17.65 28.28
C GLU A 361 6.31 17.01 27.29
N ILE A 362 6.76 17.82 26.36
CA ILE A 362 7.82 17.42 25.41
C ILE A 362 8.66 18.63 24.99
N SER A 363 9.96 18.40 24.80
CA SER A 363 10.88 19.42 24.30
C SER A 363 11.47 18.98 22.97
N ILE A 364 11.17 19.72 21.92
CA ILE A 364 11.70 19.51 20.58
C ILE A 364 13.01 20.31 20.46
N PRO A 365 14.16 19.63 20.19
CA PRO A 365 15.47 20.27 20.17
C PRO A 365 15.61 21.26 19.00
N GLU A 366 16.57 22.20 19.16
CA GLU A 366 16.80 23.25 18.14
C GLU A 366 17.34 22.72 16.81
N SER A 367 17.80 21.47 16.78
CA SER A 367 18.22 20.78 15.55
C SER A 367 17.07 20.42 14.61
N VAL A 368 15.81 20.38 15.12
CA VAL A 368 14.64 20.01 14.29
C VAL A 368 14.30 21.13 13.34
N THR A 369 14.27 20.80 12.05
CA THR A 369 13.90 21.69 10.94
C THR A 369 12.58 21.31 10.28
N GLU A 370 12.16 20.04 10.38
CA GLU A 370 10.97 19.52 9.74
C GLU A 370 10.06 18.79 10.72
N MET A 371 8.76 19.07 10.65
CA MET A 371 7.72 18.41 11.42
C MET A 371 6.54 18.04 10.51
N GLY A 372 6.14 16.76 10.53
CA GLY A 372 5.07 16.21 9.71
C GLY A 372 3.66 16.67 10.14
N ASN A 373 2.64 16.08 9.51
CA ASN A 373 1.22 16.33 9.87
C ASN A 373 0.85 15.61 11.17
N ILE A 374 -0.16 16.12 11.88
CA ILE A 374 -0.83 15.47 13.03
C ILE A 374 0.11 14.91 14.10
N VAL A 375 1.30 15.49 14.27
CA VAL A 375 2.38 14.92 15.12
C VAL A 375 1.92 14.67 16.54
N PHE A 376 1.21 15.62 17.17
CA PHE A 376 0.69 15.53 18.54
C PHE A 376 -0.83 15.46 18.58
N ALA A 377 -1.47 14.96 17.52
CA ALA A 377 -2.91 14.85 17.48
C ALA A 377 -3.41 13.90 18.58
N ASN A 378 -4.47 14.31 19.28
CA ASN A 378 -5.13 13.54 20.36
C ASN A 378 -4.22 13.23 21.58
N CYS A 379 -3.17 13.99 21.83
CA CYS A 379 -2.39 13.94 23.06
C CYS A 379 -3.15 14.70 24.16
N LYS A 380 -4.08 14.03 24.84
CA LYS A 380 -5.09 14.67 25.71
C LYS A 380 -4.54 15.32 26.98
N GLU A 381 -3.42 14.81 27.51
CA GLU A 381 -2.75 15.33 28.70
C GLU A 381 -1.58 16.27 28.38
N LEU A 382 -1.29 16.52 27.10
CA LEU A 382 -0.16 17.34 26.69
C LEU A 382 -0.45 18.82 26.93
N THR A 383 0.16 19.39 27.97
CA THR A 383 -0.06 20.80 28.42
C THR A 383 1.13 21.68 28.07
N SER A 384 2.31 21.13 27.81
CA SER A 384 3.52 21.91 27.58
C SER A 384 4.36 21.33 26.42
N ILE A 385 4.62 22.15 25.42
CA ILE A 385 5.55 21.80 24.31
C ILE A 385 6.55 22.93 24.14
N LYS A 386 7.86 22.59 24.22
CA LYS A 386 8.92 23.49 23.74
C LYS A 386 9.23 23.15 22.29
N LEU A 387 9.10 24.12 21.38
CA LEU A 387 9.44 23.95 19.97
C LEU A 387 10.76 24.62 19.60
N SER A 388 11.46 23.99 18.67
CA SER A 388 12.63 24.55 17.98
C SER A 388 12.28 25.87 17.28
N THR A 389 13.18 26.84 17.36
CA THR A 389 13.06 28.09 16.60
C THR A 389 13.54 27.95 15.15
N ASN A 390 14.18 26.83 14.82
CA ASN A 390 14.74 26.54 13.51
C ASN A 390 13.82 25.71 12.63
N ILE A 391 12.59 25.44 13.07
CA ILE A 391 11.60 24.72 12.24
C ILE A 391 11.24 25.57 11.02
N GLU A 392 11.50 25.01 9.84
CA GLU A 392 11.21 25.62 8.54
C GLU A 392 9.91 25.10 7.94
N GLN A 393 9.54 23.84 8.25
CA GLN A 393 8.36 23.19 7.73
C GLN A 393 7.56 22.54 8.87
N MET A 394 6.27 22.83 8.89
CA MET A 394 5.29 22.20 9.78
C MET A 394 4.08 21.76 8.97
N GLY A 395 3.70 20.51 9.15
CA GLY A 395 2.55 19.92 8.49
C GLY A 395 1.22 20.44 9.05
N GLU A 396 0.13 19.85 8.61
CA GLU A 396 -1.21 20.25 9.02
C GLU A 396 -1.64 19.56 10.33
N GLN A 397 -2.58 20.20 11.05
CA GLN A 397 -3.29 19.64 12.21
C GLN A 397 -2.38 19.06 13.31
N ILE A 398 -1.17 19.62 13.50
CA ILE A 398 -0.17 19.09 14.45
C ILE A 398 -0.74 18.89 15.85
N PHE A 399 -1.60 19.81 16.30
CA PHE A 399 -2.20 19.81 17.65
C PHE A 399 -3.70 19.44 17.64
N TYR A 400 -4.18 18.74 16.63
CA TYR A 400 -5.59 18.34 16.54
C TYR A 400 -6.02 17.56 17.79
N GLY A 401 -7.15 17.93 18.41
CA GLY A 401 -7.65 17.26 19.61
C GLY A 401 -6.76 17.43 20.85
N HIS A 402 -6.00 18.52 20.94
CA HIS A 402 -5.12 18.83 22.08
C HIS A 402 -5.89 19.15 23.38
N ALA A 403 -5.17 19.08 24.50
CA ALA A 403 -5.69 19.56 25.77
C ALA A 403 -6.01 21.07 25.71
N PRO A 404 -7.11 21.54 26.32
CA PRO A 404 -7.46 22.98 26.34
C PRO A 404 -6.37 23.89 26.95
N GLU A 405 -5.59 23.33 27.88
CA GLU A 405 -4.49 24.01 28.59
C GLU A 405 -3.18 24.03 27.82
N LEU A 406 -3.10 23.38 26.64
CA LEU A 406 -1.86 23.31 25.90
C LEU A 406 -1.24 24.68 25.67
N CYS A 407 0.03 24.81 26.06
CA CYS A 407 0.84 25.98 25.84
C CYS A 407 2.13 25.57 25.10
N VAL A 408 2.38 26.21 23.97
CA VAL A 408 3.61 26.05 23.22
C VAL A 408 4.61 27.13 23.62
N PHE A 409 5.85 26.76 23.85
CA PHE A 409 6.93 27.65 24.23
C PHE A 409 7.99 27.68 23.11
N VAL A 410 8.43 28.88 22.74
CA VAL A 410 9.52 29.13 21.79
C VAL A 410 10.49 30.16 22.35
N LYS A 411 11.77 30.10 21.99
CA LYS A 411 12.78 31.05 22.53
C LYS A 411 12.66 32.46 21.94
N LYS A 412 12.21 32.57 20.68
CA LYS A 412 12.06 33.84 19.95
C LYS A 412 10.91 33.75 18.96
N GLU A 413 10.52 34.91 18.41
CA GLU A 413 9.55 34.93 17.29
C GLU A 413 10.12 34.16 16.09
N CYS A 414 9.34 33.16 15.58
CA CYS A 414 9.78 32.25 14.54
C CYS A 414 8.58 31.67 13.76
N PHE A 415 8.83 30.84 12.77
CA PHE A 415 7.78 30.17 12.00
C PHE A 415 6.84 29.35 12.90
N ALA A 416 7.40 28.56 13.84
CA ALA A 416 6.62 27.74 14.75
C ALA A 416 5.69 28.58 15.65
N ALA A 417 6.11 29.78 16.10
CA ALA A 417 5.27 30.69 16.87
C ALA A 417 4.07 31.19 16.05
N LYS A 418 4.31 31.61 14.81
CA LYS A 418 3.28 32.09 13.88
C LYS A 418 2.29 30.96 13.56
N TYR A 419 2.79 29.77 13.26
CA TYR A 419 1.98 28.57 13.01
C TYR A 419 1.05 28.29 14.19
N THR A 420 1.60 28.22 15.40
CA THR A 420 0.86 27.89 16.64
C THR A 420 -0.29 28.87 16.89
N ARG A 421 -0.04 30.17 16.75
CA ARG A 421 -1.07 31.20 16.90
C ARG A 421 -2.16 31.13 15.84
N ARG A 422 -1.77 30.86 14.57
CA ARG A 422 -2.72 30.67 13.46
C ARG A 422 -3.70 29.53 13.74
N HIS A 423 -3.25 28.48 14.43
CA HIS A 423 -4.08 27.34 14.81
C HIS A 423 -4.75 27.49 16.19
N LYS A 424 -4.77 28.72 16.75
CA LYS A 424 -5.45 29.08 18.02
C LYS A 424 -4.91 28.32 19.23
N VAL A 425 -3.68 27.86 19.22
CA VAL A 425 -2.99 27.27 20.36
C VAL A 425 -2.22 28.37 21.11
N LYS A 426 -2.26 28.32 22.44
CA LYS A 426 -1.55 29.29 23.28
C LYS A 426 -0.05 29.19 23.04
N CYS A 427 0.60 30.32 22.72
CA CYS A 427 2.01 30.40 22.48
C CYS A 427 2.69 31.47 23.35
N LYS A 428 3.78 31.09 24.03
CA LYS A 428 4.59 32.01 24.85
C LYS A 428 6.03 32.05 24.30
N ILE A 429 6.57 33.26 24.21
CA ILE A 429 7.97 33.48 23.89
C ILE A 429 8.73 33.54 25.21
N LEU A 430 9.72 32.62 25.35
CA LEU A 430 10.64 32.63 26.46
C LEU A 430 11.70 33.68 26.13
N GLY A 431 11.51 34.93 26.59
CA GLY A 431 12.50 35.99 26.33
C GLY A 431 13.89 35.58 26.73
N SER A 432 14.89 36.12 26.04
CA SER A 432 16.31 36.01 26.43
C SER A 432 16.45 36.64 27.83
N ILE A 433 16.71 35.82 28.85
CA ILE A 433 17.26 36.27 30.12
C ILE A 433 18.72 36.51 29.92
#